data_ddeea23037daab479ab2a3962d5e417d
#
_entry.id   ddeea23037daab479ab2a3962d5e417d
#
_cell.length_a   1.000
_cell.length_b   1.000
_cell.length_c   1.000
_cell.angle_alpha   90.00
_cell.angle_beta   90.00
_cell.angle_gamma   90.00
#
_symmetry.space_group_name_H-M   'P 1'
#
loop_
_entity.id
_entity.type
_entity.pdbx_description
1 polymer ?
#
loop_
_entity_poly.entity_id
_entity_poly.type
_entity_poly.pdbx_seq_one_letter_code
_entity_poly.pdbx_strand_id
1 'polypeptide(L)'
;MPRRRAAVRTAVVVVIVLLVGAVLGAVFVAAPWLSFGRAPVLAAVLPARSLVSAGLVAAGLALVLVAVVLRRTRLVRLVAASLGALLLVVAVANTAVLGVRGWDVRPVDGARGALRVFEWNTNGGLVGAEGVASAALTARADVVVLPDAGDRRAAAAVARAMGQHGRPVRLFMGGDDTQVAVLVGADRASGASMSPGVDPVKTMTVSGPSIPTIVAVHAPQPIGRGLAGWRTDLRWVGEQCGRGADVVVSGDFNGSVDSFDDGRLGSCRDAASTVHAAALGTWPTWLDPRLAMPIDHTLVGPSAGVLRSWSVLTSQDDSGARHRPTLTVVGGS
;
A
#
# COMPACT_ATOMS: atom_id res chain seq x y z
N MET A 1 -21.97 -41.08 34.89
CA MET A 1 -22.40 -39.69 34.73
C MET A 1 -21.26 -38.64 34.55
N PRO A 2 -20.09 -38.67 35.24
CA PRO A 2 -19.05 -37.62 35.08
C PRO A 2 -18.42 -37.57 33.68
N ARG A 3 -18.16 -38.71 33.03
CA ARG A 3 -17.57 -38.77 31.68
C ARG A 3 -18.45 -38.12 30.60
N ARG A 4 -19.78 -38.24 30.69
CA ARG A 4 -20.72 -37.62 29.73
C ARG A 4 -20.75 -36.12 29.89
N ARG A 5 -20.72 -35.60 31.13
CA ARG A 5 -20.64 -34.15 31.42
C ARG A 5 -19.33 -33.55 30.92
N ALA A 6 -18.19 -34.23 31.07
CA ALA A 6 -16.91 -33.79 30.53
C ALA A 6 -16.91 -33.74 29.00
N ALA A 7 -17.45 -34.77 28.31
CA ALA A 7 -17.57 -34.78 26.85
C ALA A 7 -18.47 -33.63 26.32
N VAL A 8 -19.59 -33.36 26.99
CA VAL A 8 -20.47 -32.23 26.58
C VAL A 8 -19.76 -30.89 26.80
N ARG A 9 -19.08 -30.66 27.92
CA ARG A 9 -18.30 -29.43 28.14
C ARG A 9 -17.23 -29.22 27.06
N THR A 10 -16.50 -30.27 26.70
CA THR A 10 -15.47 -30.19 25.67
C THR A 10 -16.09 -29.87 24.29
N ALA A 11 -17.21 -30.52 23.93
CA ALA A 11 -17.91 -30.23 22.68
C ALA A 11 -18.38 -28.75 22.63
N VAL A 12 -18.92 -28.23 23.72
CA VAL A 12 -19.34 -26.83 23.83
C VAL A 12 -18.16 -25.88 23.63
N VAL A 13 -17.02 -26.11 24.29
CA VAL A 13 -15.81 -25.28 24.11
C VAL A 13 -15.33 -25.31 22.65
N VAL A 14 -15.29 -26.49 22.01
CA VAL A 14 -14.90 -26.61 20.61
C VAL A 14 -15.82 -25.81 19.70
N VAL A 15 -17.12 -25.92 19.89
CA VAL A 15 -18.12 -25.16 19.10
C VAL A 15 -17.92 -23.66 19.28
N ILE A 16 -17.71 -23.20 20.52
CA ILE A 16 -17.44 -21.77 20.80
C ILE A 16 -16.16 -21.32 20.09
N VAL A 17 -15.06 -22.06 20.17
CA VAL A 17 -13.79 -21.72 19.51
C VAL A 17 -13.96 -21.65 17.99
N LEU A 18 -14.68 -22.58 17.40
CA LEU A 18 -14.96 -22.57 15.96
C LEU A 18 -15.83 -21.38 15.56
N LEU A 19 -16.86 -21.07 16.33
CA LEU A 19 -17.73 -19.92 16.07
C LEU A 19 -16.96 -18.58 16.20
N VAL A 20 -16.17 -18.42 17.24
CA VAL A 20 -15.32 -17.22 17.43
C VAL A 20 -14.32 -17.11 16.29
N GLY A 21 -13.64 -18.20 15.94
CA GLY A 21 -12.71 -18.22 14.81
C GLY A 21 -13.37 -17.89 13.46
N ALA A 22 -14.58 -18.41 13.22
CA ALA A 22 -15.35 -18.09 12.02
C ALA A 22 -15.76 -16.60 11.97
N VAL A 23 -16.20 -16.04 13.09
CA VAL A 23 -16.56 -14.61 13.19
C VAL A 23 -15.33 -13.72 12.96
N LEU A 24 -14.20 -14.03 13.62
CA LEU A 24 -12.97 -13.27 13.43
C LEU A 24 -12.45 -13.37 11.99
N GLY A 25 -12.51 -14.56 11.40
CA GLY A 25 -12.15 -14.76 9.99
C GLY A 25 -13.07 -13.97 9.04
N ALA A 26 -14.38 -14.00 9.29
CA ALA A 26 -15.34 -13.23 8.50
C ALA A 26 -15.10 -11.71 8.62
N VAL A 27 -14.86 -11.21 9.83
CA VAL A 27 -14.53 -9.80 10.07
C VAL A 27 -13.24 -9.42 9.34
N PHE A 28 -12.19 -10.25 9.40
CA PHE A 28 -10.94 -9.99 8.71
C PHE A 28 -11.11 -9.95 7.18
N VAL A 29 -11.83 -10.92 6.61
CA VAL A 29 -12.12 -10.97 5.17
C VAL A 29 -12.96 -9.77 4.74
N ALA A 30 -14.03 -9.48 5.46
CA ALA A 30 -15.01 -8.45 5.13
C ALA A 30 -14.66 -7.04 5.67
N ALA A 31 -13.53 -6.86 6.32
CA ALA A 31 -13.15 -5.61 6.97
C ALA A 31 -13.31 -4.34 6.10
N PRO A 32 -12.96 -4.32 4.78
CA PRO A 32 -13.14 -3.16 3.94
C PRO A 32 -14.62 -2.77 3.77
N TRP A 33 -15.47 -3.77 3.53
CA TRP A 33 -16.92 -3.56 3.30
C TRP A 33 -17.69 -3.21 4.58
N LEU A 34 -17.11 -3.54 5.74
CA LEU A 34 -17.67 -3.21 7.05
C LEU A 34 -17.08 -1.91 7.64
N SER A 35 -16.31 -1.16 6.87
CA SER A 35 -15.60 0.06 7.31
C SER A 35 -14.63 -0.17 8.48
N PHE A 36 -14.16 -1.40 8.67
CA PHE A 36 -13.18 -1.76 9.71
C PHE A 36 -11.72 -1.66 9.25
N GLY A 37 -11.46 -1.29 8.00
CA GLY A 37 -10.10 -1.19 7.47
C GLY A 37 -9.21 -0.21 8.24
N ARG A 38 -9.81 0.76 8.94
CA ARG A 38 -9.10 1.75 9.80
C ARG A 38 -9.18 1.43 11.29
N ALA A 39 -9.71 0.26 11.67
CA ALA A 39 -9.77 -0.15 13.08
C ALA A 39 -8.36 -0.50 13.61
N PRO A 40 -8.10 -0.32 14.92
CA PRO A 40 -6.87 -0.78 15.54
C PRO A 40 -6.63 -2.26 15.19
N VAL A 41 -5.37 -2.68 15.10
CA VAL A 41 -4.94 -4.03 14.70
C VAL A 41 -5.24 -4.34 13.23
N LEU A 42 -6.48 -4.16 12.75
CA LEU A 42 -6.83 -4.44 11.34
C LEU A 42 -6.07 -3.53 10.38
N ALA A 43 -5.96 -2.23 10.67
CA ALA A 43 -5.16 -1.30 9.86
C ALA A 43 -3.71 -1.76 9.65
N ALA A 44 -3.11 -2.38 10.68
CA ALA A 44 -1.74 -2.88 10.63
C ALA A 44 -1.62 -4.27 9.96
N VAL A 45 -2.66 -5.11 10.05
CA VAL A 45 -2.60 -6.52 9.59
C VAL A 45 -3.13 -6.68 8.16
N LEU A 46 -4.09 -5.88 7.75
CA LEU A 46 -4.71 -5.99 6.42
C LEU A 46 -3.73 -5.81 5.25
N PRO A 47 -2.69 -4.94 5.31
CA PRO A 47 -1.69 -4.90 4.27
C PRO A 47 -0.95 -6.23 4.06
N ALA A 48 -0.84 -7.06 5.11
CA ALA A 48 -0.18 -8.37 5.09
C ALA A 48 -1.09 -9.54 4.65
N ARG A 49 -2.23 -9.28 3.99
CA ARG A 49 -3.20 -10.32 3.60
C ARG A 49 -2.57 -11.52 2.90
N SER A 50 -1.61 -11.31 2.00
CA SER A 50 -0.93 -12.41 1.30
C SER A 50 -0.16 -13.31 2.25
N LEU A 51 0.59 -12.73 3.19
CA LEU A 51 1.32 -13.48 4.22
C LEU A 51 0.37 -14.19 5.20
N VAL A 52 -0.73 -13.52 5.57
CA VAL A 52 -1.77 -14.12 6.42
C VAL A 52 -2.39 -15.32 5.72
N SER A 53 -2.74 -15.22 4.42
CA SER A 53 -3.25 -16.36 3.65
C SER A 53 -2.26 -17.52 3.64
N ALA A 54 -0.99 -17.27 3.36
CA ALA A 54 0.04 -18.30 3.35
C ALA A 54 0.18 -18.98 4.72
N GLY A 55 0.20 -18.20 5.81
CA GLY A 55 0.24 -18.70 7.18
C GLY A 55 -0.99 -19.53 7.55
N LEU A 56 -2.19 -19.09 7.16
CA LEU A 56 -3.45 -19.83 7.39
C LEU A 56 -3.46 -21.16 6.62
N VAL A 57 -2.97 -21.19 5.38
CA VAL A 57 -2.83 -22.42 4.60
C VAL A 57 -1.86 -23.38 5.30
N ALA A 58 -0.68 -22.92 5.66
CA ALA A 58 0.32 -23.74 6.34
C ALA A 58 -0.19 -24.31 7.67
N ALA A 59 -0.80 -23.49 8.51
CA ALA A 59 -1.39 -23.90 9.77
C ALA A 59 -2.58 -24.86 9.59
N GLY A 60 -3.45 -24.58 8.61
CA GLY A 60 -4.59 -25.42 8.28
C GLY A 60 -4.16 -26.82 7.83
N LEU A 61 -3.20 -26.90 6.91
CA LEU A 61 -2.65 -28.18 6.44
C LEU A 61 -1.94 -28.95 7.55
N ALA A 62 -1.18 -28.27 8.43
CA ALA A 62 -0.54 -28.90 9.58
C ALA A 62 -1.57 -29.53 10.54
N LEU A 63 -2.68 -28.82 10.83
CA LEU A 63 -3.76 -29.35 11.66
C LEU A 63 -4.47 -30.53 11.01
N VAL A 64 -4.72 -30.50 9.70
CA VAL A 64 -5.27 -31.63 8.95
C VAL A 64 -4.32 -32.83 9.03
N LEU A 65 -3.02 -32.65 8.85
CA LEU A 65 -2.02 -33.69 8.99
C LEU A 65 -2.01 -34.29 10.40
N VAL A 66 -2.06 -33.44 11.43
CA VAL A 66 -2.20 -33.88 12.85
C VAL A 66 -3.45 -34.75 13.02
N ALA A 67 -4.59 -34.35 12.43
CA ALA A 67 -5.84 -35.13 12.50
C ALA A 67 -5.73 -36.50 11.82
N VAL A 68 -4.93 -36.62 10.76
CA VAL A 68 -4.71 -37.89 10.04
C VAL A 68 -3.73 -38.81 10.79
N VAL A 69 -2.61 -38.24 11.29
CA VAL A 69 -1.50 -38.99 11.88
C VAL A 69 -1.78 -39.38 13.34
N LEU A 70 -2.26 -38.44 14.15
CA LEU A 70 -2.54 -38.66 15.56
C LEU A 70 -3.88 -39.34 15.78
N ARG A 71 -3.92 -40.66 15.63
CA ARG A 71 -5.16 -41.45 15.81
C ARG A 71 -5.57 -41.65 17.28
N ARG A 72 -4.91 -40.96 18.25
CA ARG A 72 -5.01 -41.26 19.69
C ARG A 72 -6.40 -41.07 20.29
N THR A 73 -7.14 -40.04 19.95
CA THR A 73 -8.52 -39.84 20.40
C THR A 73 -9.41 -39.25 19.29
N ARG A 74 -10.65 -39.70 19.19
CA ARG A 74 -11.63 -39.20 18.26
C ARG A 74 -11.83 -37.67 18.40
N LEU A 75 -11.79 -37.15 19.63
CA LEU A 75 -11.98 -35.76 19.93
C LEU A 75 -10.85 -34.89 19.34
N VAL A 76 -9.58 -35.21 19.61
CA VAL A 76 -8.41 -34.46 19.10
C VAL A 76 -8.44 -34.44 17.59
N ARG A 77 -8.75 -35.56 16.94
CA ARG A 77 -8.87 -35.64 15.48
C ARG A 77 -9.95 -34.73 14.94
N LEU A 78 -11.16 -34.74 15.54
CA LEU A 78 -12.25 -33.87 15.10
C LEU A 78 -11.95 -32.40 15.28
N VAL A 79 -11.36 -32.01 16.44
CA VAL A 79 -10.96 -30.63 16.71
C VAL A 79 -9.90 -30.15 15.72
N ALA A 80 -8.83 -30.93 15.52
CA ALA A 80 -7.76 -30.57 14.60
C ALA A 80 -8.28 -30.47 13.15
N ALA A 81 -9.11 -31.42 12.72
CA ALA A 81 -9.72 -31.38 11.38
C ALA A 81 -10.63 -30.15 11.20
N SER A 82 -11.47 -29.85 12.20
CA SER A 82 -12.42 -28.73 12.12
C SER A 82 -11.70 -27.37 12.13
N LEU A 83 -10.70 -27.20 12.99
CA LEU A 83 -9.88 -25.98 13.00
C LEU A 83 -9.07 -25.85 11.70
N GLY A 84 -8.46 -26.92 11.24
CA GLY A 84 -7.72 -26.94 9.98
C GLY A 84 -8.62 -26.55 8.79
N ALA A 85 -9.81 -27.13 8.72
CA ALA A 85 -10.79 -26.77 7.70
C ALA A 85 -11.22 -25.30 7.78
N LEU A 86 -11.48 -24.78 8.99
CA LEU A 86 -11.83 -23.37 9.19
C LEU A 86 -10.72 -22.45 8.68
N LEU A 87 -9.46 -22.70 9.06
CA LEU A 87 -8.32 -21.89 8.61
C LEU A 87 -8.17 -21.92 7.09
N LEU A 88 -8.35 -23.07 6.46
CA LEU A 88 -8.31 -23.20 5.00
C LEU A 88 -9.46 -22.42 4.32
N VAL A 89 -10.67 -22.47 4.87
CA VAL A 89 -11.81 -21.69 4.36
C VAL A 89 -11.53 -20.20 4.45
N VAL A 90 -11.02 -19.72 5.59
CA VAL A 90 -10.65 -18.29 5.76
C VAL A 90 -9.51 -17.91 4.80
N ALA A 91 -8.52 -18.78 4.61
CA ALA A 91 -7.43 -18.56 3.65
C ALA A 91 -7.96 -18.42 2.21
N VAL A 92 -8.85 -19.32 1.78
CA VAL A 92 -9.47 -19.27 0.45
C VAL A 92 -10.28 -17.99 0.27
N ALA A 93 -11.11 -17.62 1.24
CA ALA A 93 -11.90 -16.40 1.20
C ALA A 93 -11.00 -15.14 1.12
N ASN A 94 -9.93 -15.10 1.92
CA ASN A 94 -8.98 -13.99 1.89
C ASN A 94 -8.19 -13.93 0.56
N THR A 95 -7.81 -15.09 0.02
CA THR A 95 -7.16 -15.17 -1.31
C THR A 95 -8.11 -14.73 -2.43
N ALA A 96 -9.42 -15.01 -2.31
CA ALA A 96 -10.41 -14.50 -3.25
C ALA A 96 -10.49 -12.97 -3.23
N VAL A 97 -10.39 -12.33 -2.05
CA VAL A 97 -10.29 -10.85 -1.94
C VAL A 97 -9.05 -10.35 -2.69
N LEU A 98 -7.90 -11.00 -2.52
CA LEU A 98 -6.68 -10.64 -3.25
C LEU A 98 -6.86 -10.85 -4.76
N GLY A 99 -7.53 -11.92 -5.19
CA GLY A 99 -7.84 -12.18 -6.60
C GLY A 99 -8.70 -11.08 -7.24
N VAL A 100 -9.70 -10.56 -6.49
CA VAL A 100 -10.52 -9.42 -6.95
C VAL A 100 -9.69 -8.14 -7.07
N ARG A 101 -8.70 -7.93 -6.21
CA ARG A 101 -7.77 -6.79 -6.30
C ARG A 101 -6.77 -6.92 -7.44
N GLY A 102 -6.42 -8.14 -7.80
CA GLY A 102 -5.56 -8.48 -8.90
C GLY A 102 -4.07 -8.31 -8.66
N TRP A 103 -3.31 -9.02 -9.48
CA TRP A 103 -1.84 -8.99 -9.54
C TRP A 103 -1.37 -8.71 -10.97
N ASP A 104 -2.14 -7.93 -11.73
CA ASP A 104 -1.80 -7.66 -13.13
C ASP A 104 -0.50 -6.87 -13.21
N VAL A 105 0.45 -7.40 -13.94
CA VAL A 105 1.66 -6.69 -14.34
C VAL A 105 1.47 -6.24 -15.77
N ARG A 106 1.30 -4.94 -15.99
CA ARG A 106 1.11 -4.37 -17.32
C ARG A 106 2.34 -3.60 -17.76
N PRO A 107 2.68 -3.62 -19.06
CA PRO A 107 3.70 -2.72 -19.59
C PRO A 107 3.33 -1.27 -19.31
N VAL A 108 4.34 -0.46 -19.02
CA VAL A 108 4.14 0.97 -18.82
C VAL A 108 3.67 1.60 -20.14
N ASP A 109 2.56 2.31 -20.10
CA ASP A 109 2.04 3.01 -21.27
C ASP A 109 3.05 4.08 -21.75
N GLY A 110 3.34 4.07 -23.05
CA GLY A 110 4.23 5.00 -23.72
C GLY A 110 3.54 6.24 -24.26
N ALA A 111 2.29 6.53 -23.87
CA ALA A 111 1.49 7.64 -24.38
C ALA A 111 2.26 8.98 -24.32
N ARG A 112 2.35 9.65 -25.48
CA ARG A 112 2.99 10.97 -25.57
C ARG A 112 2.13 12.01 -24.87
N GLY A 113 2.77 12.91 -24.13
CA GLY A 113 2.09 13.99 -23.40
C GLY A 113 1.43 13.57 -22.09
N ALA A 114 1.40 12.29 -21.76
CA ALA A 114 0.92 11.83 -20.47
C ALA A 114 1.88 12.25 -19.34
N LEU A 115 1.30 12.56 -18.18
CA LEU A 115 2.05 12.83 -16.94
C LEU A 115 2.55 11.50 -16.34
N ARG A 116 3.83 11.42 -16.05
CA ARG A 116 4.48 10.25 -15.45
C ARG A 116 4.91 10.58 -14.03
N VAL A 117 4.21 10.01 -13.07
CA VAL A 117 4.47 10.18 -11.64
C VAL A 117 5.20 8.94 -11.13
N PHE A 118 6.45 9.14 -10.78
CA PHE A 118 7.31 8.13 -10.14
C PHE A 118 7.32 8.38 -8.64
N GLU A 119 7.08 7.35 -7.87
CA GLU A 119 7.09 7.43 -6.42
C GLU A 119 8.06 6.38 -5.87
N TRP A 120 8.83 6.76 -4.85
CA TRP A 120 9.72 5.84 -4.17
C TRP A 120 10.04 6.26 -2.74
N ASN A 121 9.63 5.48 -1.76
CA ASN A 121 10.15 5.60 -0.41
C ASN A 121 11.59 5.07 -0.37
N THR A 122 12.55 5.97 -0.22
CA THR A 122 13.99 5.65 -0.25
C THR A 122 14.58 5.32 1.11
N ASN A 123 13.72 5.21 2.13
CA ASN A 123 14.10 4.83 3.50
C ASN A 123 15.20 5.73 4.05
N GLY A 124 14.94 7.05 4.08
CA GLY A 124 15.90 8.05 4.55
C GLY A 124 17.07 8.31 3.59
N GLY A 125 16.89 8.04 2.29
CA GLY A 125 17.92 8.28 1.28
C GLY A 125 18.95 7.16 1.15
N LEU A 126 18.66 5.93 1.62
CA LEU A 126 19.59 4.79 1.55
C LEU A 126 20.00 4.41 0.13
N VAL A 127 19.17 4.70 -0.88
CA VAL A 127 19.47 4.38 -2.30
C VAL A 127 20.57 5.25 -2.89
N GLY A 128 20.81 6.41 -2.31
CA GLY A 128 21.71 7.42 -2.88
C GLY A 128 21.10 8.16 -4.08
N ALA A 129 21.63 9.34 -4.35
CA ALA A 129 21.07 10.28 -5.32
C ALA A 129 21.10 9.75 -6.76
N GLU A 130 22.21 9.12 -7.18
CA GLU A 130 22.39 8.58 -8.52
C GLU A 130 21.44 7.41 -8.79
N GLY A 131 21.23 6.53 -7.80
CA GLY A 131 20.28 5.41 -7.93
C GLY A 131 18.85 5.89 -8.14
N VAL A 132 18.41 6.87 -7.34
CA VAL A 132 17.07 7.46 -7.48
C VAL A 132 16.93 8.18 -8.83
N ALA A 133 17.92 9.00 -9.21
CA ALA A 133 17.92 9.72 -10.47
C ALA A 133 17.87 8.75 -11.68
N SER A 134 18.71 7.72 -11.69
CA SER A 134 18.74 6.71 -12.75
C SER A 134 17.41 5.99 -12.90
N ALA A 135 16.77 5.58 -11.79
CA ALA A 135 15.47 4.93 -11.80
C ALA A 135 14.38 5.86 -12.34
N ALA A 136 14.33 7.12 -11.86
CA ALA A 136 13.36 8.12 -12.30
C ALA A 136 13.53 8.48 -13.78
N LEU A 137 14.77 8.58 -14.27
CA LEU A 137 15.09 8.84 -15.68
C LEU A 137 14.70 7.66 -16.59
N THR A 138 14.98 6.43 -16.16
CA THR A 138 14.55 5.21 -16.87
C THR A 138 13.02 5.16 -16.96
N ALA A 139 12.33 5.55 -15.89
CA ALA A 139 10.88 5.69 -15.84
C ALA A 139 10.36 6.89 -16.66
N ARG A 140 11.23 7.79 -17.15
CA ARG A 140 10.88 9.05 -17.83
C ARG A 140 9.93 9.90 -16.96
N ALA A 141 10.21 10.00 -15.68
CA ALA A 141 9.37 10.71 -14.73
C ALA A 141 9.27 12.20 -15.05
N ASP A 142 8.05 12.73 -15.03
CA ASP A 142 7.77 14.18 -15.05
C ASP A 142 7.70 14.73 -13.64
N VAL A 143 7.21 13.90 -12.71
CA VAL A 143 7.12 14.16 -11.29
C VAL A 143 7.74 12.99 -10.53
N VAL A 144 8.60 13.30 -9.57
CA VAL A 144 9.17 12.32 -8.63
C VAL A 144 8.68 12.67 -7.22
N VAL A 145 8.03 11.72 -6.57
CA VAL A 145 7.59 11.83 -5.18
C VAL A 145 8.45 10.92 -4.32
N LEU A 146 9.09 11.48 -3.31
CA LEU A 146 9.95 10.75 -2.38
C LEU A 146 9.37 10.88 -0.97
N PRO A 147 8.58 9.90 -0.49
CA PRO A 147 7.95 9.95 0.83
C PRO A 147 8.94 10.01 1.99
N ASP A 148 10.06 9.32 1.88
CA ASP A 148 11.16 9.36 2.87
C ASP A 148 12.48 9.68 2.15
N ALA A 149 12.62 10.95 1.78
CA ALA A 149 13.74 11.46 0.98
C ALA A 149 15.05 11.62 1.80
N GLY A 150 15.00 11.37 3.11
CA GLY A 150 16.07 11.77 4.03
C GLY A 150 15.96 13.25 4.36
N ASP A 151 17.04 14.00 4.12
CA ASP A 151 17.08 15.44 4.35
C ASP A 151 17.02 16.24 3.01
N ARG A 152 16.93 17.56 3.13
CA ARG A 152 16.97 18.47 1.95
C ARG A 152 18.23 18.30 1.10
N ARG A 153 19.37 17.92 1.69
CA ARG A 153 20.64 17.74 0.94
C ARG A 153 20.55 16.49 0.07
N ALA A 154 19.99 15.41 0.60
CA ALA A 154 19.75 14.17 -0.15
C ALA A 154 18.78 14.42 -1.32
N ALA A 155 17.63 15.05 -1.08
CA ALA A 155 16.68 15.39 -2.14
C ALA A 155 17.28 16.35 -3.20
N ALA A 156 18.08 17.35 -2.78
CA ALA A 156 18.75 18.25 -3.70
C ALA A 156 19.85 17.54 -4.50
N ALA A 157 20.49 16.51 -3.95
CA ALA A 157 21.45 15.69 -4.68
C ALA A 157 20.76 14.89 -5.80
N VAL A 158 19.56 14.34 -5.56
CA VAL A 158 18.75 13.70 -6.61
C VAL A 158 18.41 14.71 -7.73
N ALA A 159 17.96 15.92 -7.37
CA ALA A 159 17.66 16.95 -8.35
C ALA A 159 18.89 17.32 -9.21
N ARG A 160 20.07 17.44 -8.60
CA ARG A 160 21.32 17.70 -9.33
C ARG A 160 21.69 16.54 -10.26
N ALA A 161 21.60 15.30 -9.78
CA ALA A 161 21.90 14.13 -10.59
C ALA A 161 20.97 14.04 -11.80
N MET A 162 19.66 14.23 -11.64
CA MET A 162 18.72 14.28 -12.76
C MET A 162 19.08 15.39 -13.77
N GLY A 163 19.47 16.57 -13.29
CA GLY A 163 19.91 17.69 -14.14
C GLY A 163 21.17 17.37 -14.92
N GLN A 164 22.17 16.73 -14.31
CA GLN A 164 23.42 16.29 -14.94
C GLN A 164 23.17 15.28 -16.08
N HIS A 165 22.12 14.46 -15.94
CA HIS A 165 21.68 13.51 -16.97
C HIS A 165 20.65 14.11 -17.96
N GLY A 166 20.55 15.43 -18.06
CA GLY A 166 19.74 16.11 -19.08
C GLY A 166 18.25 16.26 -18.76
N ARG A 167 17.82 15.93 -17.55
CA ARG A 167 16.45 16.14 -17.07
C ARG A 167 16.44 17.09 -15.87
N PRO A 168 16.53 18.41 -16.09
CA PRO A 168 16.47 19.36 -14.99
C PRO A 168 15.09 19.33 -14.31
N VAL A 169 15.11 19.37 -12.98
CA VAL A 169 13.90 19.34 -12.14
C VAL A 169 13.95 20.46 -11.11
N ARG A 170 12.79 20.94 -10.66
CA ARG A 170 12.65 21.82 -9.52
C ARG A 170 12.26 21.01 -8.28
N LEU A 171 13.03 21.15 -7.21
CA LEU A 171 12.76 20.53 -5.92
C LEU A 171 11.78 21.38 -5.11
N PHE A 172 10.74 20.73 -4.60
CA PHE A 172 9.81 21.22 -3.59
C PHE A 172 9.97 20.37 -2.34
N MET A 173 10.27 20.99 -1.23
CA MET A 173 10.43 20.36 0.07
C MET A 173 10.27 21.44 1.14
N GLY A 174 9.68 21.12 2.27
CA GLY A 174 9.48 22.04 3.40
C GLY A 174 10.78 22.44 4.10
N GLY A 175 10.74 22.64 5.41
CA GLY A 175 11.93 22.90 6.24
C GLY A 175 12.90 21.71 6.30
N ASP A 176 13.98 21.85 7.06
CA ASP A 176 15.05 20.83 7.14
C ASP A 176 14.57 19.50 7.75
N ASP A 177 13.54 19.54 8.60
CA ASP A 177 12.94 18.34 9.21
C ASP A 177 11.93 17.61 8.29
N THR A 178 11.63 18.17 7.10
CA THR A 178 10.67 17.56 6.18
C THR A 178 11.22 16.26 5.60
N GLN A 179 10.44 15.20 5.66
CA GLN A 179 10.82 13.89 5.11
C GLN A 179 10.37 13.70 3.66
N VAL A 180 9.31 14.41 3.24
CA VAL A 180 8.72 14.29 1.91
C VAL A 180 9.30 15.32 0.94
N ALA A 181 9.68 14.87 -0.25
CA ALA A 181 10.12 15.73 -1.33
C ALA A 181 9.36 15.45 -2.62
N VAL A 182 9.10 16.51 -3.41
CA VAL A 182 8.54 16.42 -4.76
C VAL A 182 9.50 17.13 -5.72
N LEU A 183 9.90 16.42 -6.79
CA LEU A 183 10.67 16.99 -7.88
C LEU A 183 9.79 17.03 -9.12
N VAL A 184 9.69 18.20 -9.75
CA VAL A 184 8.89 18.42 -10.96
C VAL A 184 9.81 18.81 -12.10
N GLY A 185 9.65 18.22 -13.27
CA GLY A 185 10.39 18.57 -14.47
C GLY A 185 10.38 20.09 -14.70
N ALA A 186 11.53 20.69 -15.01
CA ALA A 186 11.66 22.14 -15.15
C ALA A 186 10.71 22.72 -16.22
N ASP A 187 10.41 21.92 -17.23
CA ASP A 187 9.44 22.23 -18.31
C ASP A 187 7.99 22.37 -17.80
N ARG A 188 7.66 21.77 -16.65
CA ARG A 188 6.33 21.81 -16.02
C ARG A 188 6.28 22.58 -14.70
N ALA A 189 7.44 22.93 -14.13
CA ALA A 189 7.54 23.55 -12.80
C ALA A 189 7.34 25.07 -12.78
N SER A 190 7.15 25.71 -13.95
CA SER A 190 6.92 27.16 -14.01
C SER A 190 5.62 27.54 -13.30
N GLY A 191 5.70 28.53 -12.42
CA GLY A 191 4.54 28.98 -11.61
C GLY A 191 4.10 28.00 -10.52
N ALA A 192 4.76 26.83 -10.37
CA ALA A 192 4.41 25.91 -9.32
C ALA A 192 4.85 26.40 -7.94
N SER A 193 4.02 26.12 -6.94
CA SER A 193 4.24 26.45 -5.54
C SER A 193 3.92 25.26 -4.64
N MET A 194 4.52 25.24 -3.45
CA MET A 194 4.32 24.21 -2.44
C MET A 194 3.57 24.79 -1.24
N SER A 195 2.71 23.98 -0.66
CA SER A 195 2.08 24.24 0.65
C SER A 195 2.25 23.01 1.56
N PRO A 196 2.51 23.22 2.86
CA PRO A 196 2.55 22.11 3.81
C PRO A 196 1.18 21.46 3.94
N GLY A 197 1.15 20.15 4.22
CA GLY A 197 -0.07 19.41 4.53
C GLY A 197 -0.43 19.44 6.01
N VAL A 198 -1.27 18.49 6.43
CA VAL A 198 -1.73 18.39 7.83
C VAL A 198 -0.62 18.01 8.80
N ASP A 199 0.33 17.21 8.37
CA ASP A 199 1.63 17.00 9.02
C ASP A 199 2.71 17.64 8.15
N PRO A 200 3.24 18.84 8.50
CA PRO A 200 4.17 19.57 7.65
C PRO A 200 5.49 18.86 7.40
N VAL A 201 5.81 17.85 8.21
CA VAL A 201 7.03 17.02 8.06
C VAL A 201 6.80 15.93 7.02
N LYS A 202 5.58 15.39 6.92
CA LYS A 202 5.26 14.16 6.21
C LYS A 202 4.25 14.31 5.09
N THR A 203 3.60 15.47 4.98
CA THR A 203 2.60 15.72 3.95
C THR A 203 2.77 17.11 3.34
N MET A 204 2.57 17.22 2.03
CA MET A 204 2.63 18.49 1.31
C MET A 204 1.83 18.46 0.02
N THR A 205 1.54 19.61 -0.52
CA THR A 205 0.97 19.77 -1.86
C THR A 205 1.90 20.60 -2.73
N VAL A 206 1.96 20.28 -4.03
CA VAL A 206 2.62 21.08 -5.06
C VAL A 206 1.58 21.34 -6.16
N SER A 207 1.26 22.61 -6.40
CA SER A 207 0.28 23.01 -7.40
C SER A 207 0.92 23.94 -8.42
N GLY A 208 0.54 23.84 -9.68
CA GLY A 208 1.05 24.68 -10.75
C GLY A 208 0.15 24.64 -12.00
N PRO A 209 0.33 25.57 -12.94
CA PRO A 209 -0.54 25.67 -14.11
C PRO A 209 -0.34 24.52 -15.12
N SER A 210 0.78 23.78 -15.05
CA SER A 210 1.15 22.75 -16.02
C SER A 210 1.14 21.32 -15.43
N ILE A 211 0.66 21.17 -14.20
CA ILE A 211 0.52 19.88 -13.50
C ILE A 211 -0.77 19.87 -12.68
N PRO A 212 -1.43 18.72 -12.50
CA PRO A 212 -2.44 18.59 -11.46
C PRO A 212 -1.81 18.88 -10.08
N THR A 213 -2.61 19.17 -9.08
CA THR A 213 -2.10 19.29 -7.72
C THR A 213 -1.52 17.94 -7.28
N ILE A 214 -0.21 17.90 -7.05
CA ILE A 214 0.48 16.74 -6.52
C ILE A 214 0.39 16.79 -4.99
N VAL A 215 -0.22 15.79 -4.39
CA VAL A 215 -0.27 15.60 -2.94
C VAL A 215 0.71 14.50 -2.57
N ALA A 216 1.75 14.83 -1.85
CA ALA A 216 2.76 13.88 -1.40
C ALA A 216 2.52 13.49 0.05
N VAL A 217 2.61 12.18 0.34
CA VAL A 217 2.24 11.57 1.62
C VAL A 217 3.30 10.60 2.10
N HIS A 218 3.66 10.68 3.39
CA HIS A 218 4.36 9.66 4.14
C HIS A 218 3.64 9.44 5.47
N ALA A 219 2.52 8.74 5.43
CA ALA A 219 1.69 8.52 6.61
C ALA A 219 2.45 7.67 7.67
N PRO A 220 2.29 7.94 8.97
CA PRO A 220 2.90 7.10 10.01
C PRO A 220 2.33 5.69 9.97
N GLN A 221 3.07 4.72 10.52
CA GLN A 221 2.55 3.35 10.65
C GLN A 221 1.30 3.32 11.55
N PRO A 222 0.23 2.56 11.18
CA PRO A 222 -1.03 2.52 11.92
C PRO A 222 -0.97 1.66 13.17
N ILE A 223 0.08 1.79 13.98
CA ILE A 223 0.32 1.05 15.22
C ILE A 223 0.57 2.00 16.39
N GLY A 224 0.10 1.64 17.57
CA GLY A 224 0.32 2.39 18.80
C GLY A 224 -0.05 3.87 18.65
N ARG A 225 0.89 4.77 18.93
CA ARG A 225 0.72 6.22 18.82
C ARG A 225 0.57 6.73 17.39
N GLY A 226 1.06 5.99 16.40
CA GLY A 226 0.98 6.35 14.99
C GLY A 226 -0.43 6.28 14.41
N LEU A 227 -1.32 5.43 14.97
CA LEU A 227 -2.66 5.21 14.44
C LEU A 227 -3.51 6.49 14.34
N ALA A 228 -3.41 7.40 15.30
CA ALA A 228 -4.17 8.65 15.28
C ALA A 228 -3.68 9.57 14.15
N GLY A 229 -2.37 9.77 14.03
CA GLY A 229 -1.76 10.55 12.95
C GLY A 229 -2.09 9.95 11.58
N TRP A 230 -1.94 8.64 11.43
CA TRP A 230 -2.29 7.91 10.21
C TRP A 230 -3.74 8.16 9.75
N ARG A 231 -4.70 8.09 10.68
CA ARG A 231 -6.11 8.39 10.37
C ARG A 231 -6.33 9.86 9.98
N THR A 232 -5.56 10.76 10.58
CA THR A 232 -5.61 12.19 10.26
C THR A 232 -5.10 12.44 8.85
N ASP A 233 -3.99 11.81 8.47
CA ASP A 233 -3.43 11.92 7.12
C ASP A 233 -4.38 11.36 6.06
N LEU A 234 -4.98 10.17 6.30
CA LEU A 234 -5.97 9.62 5.36
C LEU A 234 -7.21 10.51 5.21
N ARG A 235 -7.66 11.15 6.29
CA ARG A 235 -8.78 12.09 6.24
C ARG A 235 -8.40 13.32 5.41
N TRP A 236 -7.23 13.89 5.68
CA TRP A 236 -6.72 15.05 4.94
C TRP A 236 -6.56 14.74 3.45
N VAL A 237 -6.05 13.58 3.09
CA VAL A 237 -6.01 13.13 1.68
C VAL A 237 -7.41 13.08 1.07
N GLY A 238 -8.38 12.52 1.79
CA GLY A 238 -9.78 12.49 1.35
C GLY A 238 -10.34 13.89 1.12
N GLU A 239 -9.98 14.87 1.96
CA GLU A 239 -10.35 16.27 1.80
C GLU A 239 -9.68 16.92 0.57
N GLN A 240 -8.40 16.63 0.30
CA GLN A 240 -7.75 17.10 -0.94
C GLN A 240 -8.46 16.54 -2.18
N CYS A 241 -8.80 15.27 -2.14
CA CYS A 241 -9.56 14.59 -3.19
C CYS A 241 -11.02 15.07 -3.32
N GLY A 242 -11.61 15.66 -2.27
CA GLY A 242 -12.96 16.23 -2.31
C GLY A 242 -13.04 17.66 -2.84
N ARG A 243 -11.97 18.43 -2.67
CA ARG A 243 -11.89 19.85 -3.04
C ARG A 243 -11.54 20.08 -4.50
N GLY A 244 -10.81 19.18 -5.10
CA GLY A 244 -10.28 19.37 -6.44
C GLY A 244 -10.34 18.07 -7.24
N ALA A 245 -10.99 18.16 -8.35
CA ALA A 245 -11.00 17.04 -9.26
C ALA A 245 -9.65 16.85 -9.97
N ASP A 246 -8.78 17.89 -9.99
CA ASP A 246 -7.46 17.88 -10.64
C ASP A 246 -6.33 17.65 -9.62
N VAL A 247 -6.28 16.41 -9.10
CA VAL A 247 -5.35 16.00 -8.02
C VAL A 247 -4.74 14.63 -8.33
N VAL A 248 -3.43 14.50 -8.13
CA VAL A 248 -2.72 13.22 -8.04
C VAL A 248 -2.08 13.12 -6.65
N VAL A 249 -2.52 12.16 -5.85
CA VAL A 249 -1.93 11.85 -4.55
C VAL A 249 -0.96 10.70 -4.73
N SER A 250 0.25 10.79 -4.19
CA SER A 250 1.24 9.70 -4.29
C SER A 250 2.11 9.64 -3.05
N GLY A 251 2.47 8.43 -2.62
CA GLY A 251 3.36 8.21 -1.49
C GLY A 251 3.15 6.93 -0.72
N ASP A 252 3.85 6.82 0.40
CA ASP A 252 3.73 5.73 1.38
C ASP A 252 2.59 6.02 2.35
N PHE A 253 1.53 5.22 2.23
CA PHE A 253 0.35 5.30 3.09
C PHE A 253 0.45 4.41 4.33
N ASN A 254 1.48 3.57 4.42
CA ASN A 254 1.59 2.56 5.48
C ASN A 254 0.29 1.76 5.70
N GLY A 255 -0.51 1.60 4.65
CA GLY A 255 -1.81 0.94 4.65
C GLY A 255 -2.17 0.46 3.27
N SER A 256 -3.05 -0.53 3.16
CA SER A 256 -3.54 -1.04 1.88
C SER A 256 -4.89 -0.41 1.50
N VAL A 257 -5.38 -0.72 0.31
CA VAL A 257 -6.71 -0.31 -0.17
C VAL A 257 -7.86 -0.77 0.74
N ASP A 258 -7.61 -1.68 1.68
CA ASP A 258 -8.58 -2.03 2.75
C ASP A 258 -8.96 -0.84 3.62
N SER A 259 -8.08 0.15 3.70
CA SER A 259 -8.27 1.37 4.48
C SER A 259 -8.93 2.50 3.68
N PHE A 260 -9.16 2.25 2.39
CA PHE A 260 -9.82 3.17 1.46
C PHE A 260 -11.28 2.75 1.25
N ASP A 261 -12.17 3.69 1.05
CA ASP A 261 -13.58 3.39 0.84
C ASP A 261 -13.78 2.88 -0.60
N ASP A 262 -13.81 1.57 -0.78
CA ASP A 262 -13.88 0.88 -2.09
C ASP A 262 -12.76 1.34 -3.06
N GLY A 263 -11.52 1.36 -2.57
CA GLY A 263 -10.35 1.80 -3.34
C GLY A 263 -10.31 3.30 -3.61
N ARG A 264 -11.01 4.11 -2.79
CA ARG A 264 -11.11 5.57 -2.92
C ARG A 264 -10.78 6.28 -1.62
N LEU A 265 -10.23 7.47 -1.76
CA LEU A 265 -10.24 8.48 -0.72
C LEU A 265 -10.85 9.74 -1.30
N GLY A 266 -12.01 10.17 -0.76
CA GLY A 266 -12.82 11.20 -1.41
C GLY A 266 -13.23 10.79 -2.83
N SER A 267 -13.02 11.66 -3.83
CA SER A 267 -13.30 11.38 -5.24
C SER A 267 -12.15 10.70 -5.99
N CYS A 268 -10.94 10.65 -5.40
CA CYS A 268 -9.79 10.00 -6.03
C CYS A 268 -9.90 8.47 -5.98
N ARG A 269 -9.42 7.82 -7.04
CA ARG A 269 -9.34 6.36 -7.14
C ARG A 269 -7.90 5.89 -7.06
N ASP A 270 -7.67 4.81 -6.35
CA ASP A 270 -6.38 4.14 -6.33
C ASP A 270 -6.03 3.56 -7.71
N ALA A 271 -4.85 3.92 -8.19
CA ALA A 271 -4.39 3.55 -9.52
C ALA A 271 -4.19 2.03 -9.66
N ALA A 272 -3.60 1.39 -8.65
CA ALA A 272 -3.40 -0.06 -8.64
C ALA A 272 -4.74 -0.81 -8.70
N SER A 273 -5.74 -0.36 -7.94
CA SER A 273 -7.10 -0.92 -7.98
C SER A 273 -7.75 -0.79 -9.35
N THR A 274 -7.55 0.34 -10.01
CA THR A 274 -8.14 0.62 -11.33
C THR A 274 -7.58 -0.30 -12.42
N VAL A 275 -6.32 -0.76 -12.30
CA VAL A 275 -5.67 -1.64 -13.27
C VAL A 275 -5.58 -3.11 -12.81
N HIS A 276 -6.31 -3.50 -11.79
CA HIS A 276 -6.29 -4.87 -11.22
C HIS A 276 -4.91 -5.32 -10.73
N ALA A 277 -4.18 -4.42 -10.05
CA ALA A 277 -2.83 -4.65 -9.52
C ALA A 277 -2.72 -4.35 -8.01
N ALA A 278 -3.83 -4.10 -7.31
CA ALA A 278 -3.82 -3.65 -5.92
C ALA A 278 -3.42 -4.71 -4.89
N ALA A 279 -3.18 -5.95 -5.31
CA ALA A 279 -2.58 -6.98 -4.49
C ALA A 279 -1.07 -7.13 -4.71
N LEU A 280 -0.45 -6.34 -5.61
CA LEU A 280 1.01 -6.30 -5.76
C LEU A 280 1.62 -5.43 -4.67
N GLY A 281 2.49 -6.04 -3.86
CA GLY A 281 3.15 -5.36 -2.74
C GLY A 281 4.38 -4.58 -3.15
N THR A 282 4.57 -3.46 -2.48
CA THR A 282 5.73 -2.59 -2.62
C THR A 282 6.76 -2.80 -1.50
N TRP A 283 6.35 -3.33 -0.34
CA TRP A 283 7.21 -3.54 0.83
C TRP A 283 7.01 -4.93 1.47
N PRO A 284 8.07 -5.62 1.90
CA PRO A 284 9.48 -5.31 1.66
C PRO A 284 9.98 -5.91 0.32
N THR A 285 11.09 -5.38 -0.22
CA THR A 285 11.68 -5.82 -1.50
C THR A 285 12.21 -7.25 -1.51
N TRP A 286 12.57 -7.82 -0.35
CA TRP A 286 13.05 -9.20 -0.25
C TRP A 286 11.94 -10.28 -0.37
N LEU A 287 10.67 -9.88 -0.37
CA LEU A 287 9.54 -10.76 -0.67
C LEU A 287 9.14 -10.62 -2.14
N ASP A 288 8.65 -11.70 -2.73
CA ASP A 288 7.97 -11.60 -4.03
C ASP A 288 6.83 -10.56 -3.95
N PRO A 289 6.61 -9.72 -4.98
CA PRO A 289 5.54 -8.71 -4.97
C PRO A 289 4.15 -9.25 -4.64
N ARG A 290 3.87 -10.52 -4.94
CA ARG A 290 2.60 -11.17 -4.61
C ARG A 290 2.45 -11.51 -3.13
N LEU A 291 3.55 -11.51 -2.37
CA LEU A 291 3.58 -11.76 -0.92
C LEU A 291 3.86 -10.49 -0.11
N ALA A 292 4.47 -9.48 -0.72
CA ALA A 292 4.77 -8.20 -0.11
C ALA A 292 3.48 -7.39 0.17
N MET A 293 3.59 -6.37 1.00
CA MET A 293 2.49 -5.50 1.40
C MET A 293 2.35 -4.34 0.42
N PRO A 294 1.15 -4.07 -0.14
CA PRO A 294 0.88 -2.91 -0.98
C PRO A 294 0.62 -1.69 -0.07
N ILE A 295 1.65 -0.92 0.25
CA ILE A 295 1.55 0.23 1.15
C ILE A 295 1.89 1.57 0.50
N ASP A 296 2.51 1.55 -0.68
CA ASP A 296 2.75 2.72 -1.50
C ASP A 296 1.66 2.82 -2.57
N HIS A 297 1.02 3.97 -2.67
CA HIS A 297 -0.15 4.18 -3.51
C HIS A 297 -0.07 5.46 -4.34
N THR A 298 -0.72 5.44 -5.50
CA THR A 298 -1.08 6.65 -6.22
C THR A 298 -2.58 6.69 -6.40
N LEU A 299 -3.24 7.79 -5.98
CA LEU A 299 -4.66 8.02 -6.21
C LEU A 299 -4.83 9.15 -7.23
N VAL A 300 -5.72 8.95 -8.18
CA VAL A 300 -5.97 9.89 -9.28
C VAL A 300 -7.36 10.48 -9.16
N GLY A 301 -7.43 11.79 -9.11
CA GLY A 301 -8.68 12.56 -9.12
C GLY A 301 -9.35 12.53 -10.48
N PRO A 302 -10.67 12.70 -10.55
CA PRO A 302 -11.46 12.51 -11.78
C PRO A 302 -11.12 13.48 -12.91
N SER A 303 -10.51 14.65 -12.64
CA SER A 303 -10.09 15.61 -13.66
C SER A 303 -8.58 15.73 -13.85
N ALA A 304 -7.79 14.97 -13.08
CA ALA A 304 -6.33 14.91 -13.26
C ALA A 304 -5.91 14.18 -14.56
N GLY A 305 -6.87 13.58 -15.24
CA GLY A 305 -6.70 12.86 -16.49
C GLY A 305 -7.10 11.39 -16.39
N VAL A 306 -6.99 10.67 -17.50
CA VAL A 306 -7.32 9.24 -17.55
C VAL A 306 -6.10 8.43 -17.10
N LEU A 307 -6.27 7.56 -16.11
CA LEU A 307 -5.22 6.59 -15.74
C LEU A 307 -4.94 5.67 -16.92
N ARG A 308 -3.69 5.65 -17.38
CA ARG A 308 -3.20 4.81 -18.49
C ARG A 308 -2.53 3.54 -18.00
N SER A 309 -1.66 3.67 -17.01
CA SER A 309 -1.00 2.52 -16.38
C SER A 309 -0.55 2.82 -14.97
N TRP A 310 -0.38 1.78 -14.18
CA TRP A 310 0.28 1.78 -12.90
C TRP A 310 1.15 0.52 -12.81
N SER A 311 2.35 0.62 -12.26
CA SER A 311 3.29 -0.50 -12.16
C SER A 311 4.16 -0.39 -10.92
N VAL A 312 4.46 -1.55 -10.32
CA VAL A 312 5.54 -1.72 -9.33
C VAL A 312 6.82 -2.06 -10.09
N LEU A 313 7.92 -1.39 -9.79
CA LEU A 313 9.18 -1.55 -10.49
C LEU A 313 10.13 -2.48 -9.71
N THR A 314 10.07 -3.77 -9.99
CA THR A 314 10.89 -4.81 -9.35
C THR A 314 12.37 -4.75 -9.75
N SER A 315 12.71 -4.01 -10.81
CA SER A 315 14.11 -3.79 -11.23
C SER A 315 14.94 -3.06 -10.17
N GLN A 316 14.32 -2.55 -9.11
CA GLN A 316 14.98 -1.84 -8.01
C GLN A 316 15.07 -2.67 -6.72
N ASP A 317 14.73 -3.95 -6.75
CA ASP A 317 14.73 -4.81 -5.55
C ASP A 317 16.10 -4.91 -4.88
N ASP A 318 17.19 -4.87 -5.67
CA ASP A 318 18.57 -4.93 -5.18
C ASP A 318 19.20 -3.55 -4.90
N SER A 319 18.42 -2.47 -4.94
CA SER A 319 18.92 -1.10 -4.75
C SER A 319 19.32 -0.75 -3.32
N GLY A 320 18.98 -1.59 -2.34
CA GLY A 320 19.13 -1.33 -0.91
C GLY A 320 17.94 -0.62 -0.27
N ALA A 321 16.99 -0.10 -1.05
CA ALA A 321 15.70 0.36 -0.50
C ALA A 321 14.85 -0.82 -0.03
N ARG A 322 14.00 -0.56 0.95
CA ARG A 322 13.04 -1.56 1.43
C ARG A 322 11.71 -1.53 0.65
N HIS A 323 11.43 -0.42 -0.04
CA HIS A 323 10.24 -0.26 -0.87
C HIS A 323 10.61 -0.35 -2.35
N ARG A 324 9.69 -0.87 -3.15
CA ARG A 324 9.75 -0.81 -4.61
C ARG A 324 9.17 0.51 -5.07
N PRO A 325 9.80 1.15 -6.05
CA PRO A 325 9.17 2.31 -6.65
C PRO A 325 7.92 1.94 -7.41
N THR A 326 7.00 2.90 -7.50
CA THR A 326 5.82 2.81 -8.35
C THR A 326 5.87 3.84 -9.47
N LEU A 327 5.27 3.51 -10.61
CA LEU A 327 5.12 4.41 -11.74
C LEU A 327 3.66 4.47 -12.18
N THR A 328 3.11 5.66 -12.14
CA THR A 328 1.75 5.96 -12.61
C THR A 328 1.82 6.82 -13.86
N VAL A 329 1.04 6.49 -14.88
CA VAL A 329 0.91 7.27 -16.12
C VAL A 329 -0.52 7.78 -16.23
N VAL A 330 -0.69 9.10 -16.26
CA VAL A 330 -1.97 9.78 -16.37
C VAL A 330 -2.00 10.55 -17.66
N GLY A 331 -2.90 10.22 -18.56
CA GLY A 331 -3.07 10.91 -19.85
C GLY A 331 -4.02 12.10 -19.73
N GLY A 332 -3.88 13.08 -20.66
CA GLY A 332 -4.91 14.11 -20.83
C GLY A 332 -6.27 13.47 -21.12
N SER A 333 -7.32 14.12 -20.66
CA SER A 333 -8.73 13.77 -20.93
C SER A 333 -9.06 13.90 -22.41
#